data_982a9e7cae406e6f28a1e5d3d091647d
#
_entry.id   982a9e7cae406e6f28a1e5d3d091647d
#
_cell.length_a   1.000
_cell.length_b   1.000
_cell.length_c   1.000
_cell.angle_alpha   90.00
_cell.angle_beta   90.00
_cell.angle_gamma   90.00
#
_symmetry.space_group_name_H-M   'P 1'
#
loop_
_entity.id
_entity.type
_entity.pdbx_description
1 polymer ?
#
loop_
_entity_poly.entity_id
_entity_poly.type
_entity_poly.pdbx_seq_one_letter_code
_entity_poly.pdbx_strand_id
1 'polypeptide(L)'
;MEKRANNSLINMKYKSIFIVLLLLVGGYTKAQTKDFVKGKKYVLDSIGVSGLKTYNAQTVISFSGLRKGQEISLPGDEISGVLNKLWGLELFSDITLFVTKVEGRKIAVEIEIEELPTLSDVKINGIKKGQTETIISDTELKAGKKLSESFMTNTQNYLENKYRKDGFLNTKVTLNTIKDSIDSNTYKMVVNIDKGPRVKIKDIKFEGNQIFSTKKLQSKLKNTKHKTSIRFWKRSKFIEKNFKEDLASLIDFYKEEGYRDARILSDTLIKNDDSSNTIDLNLNLEEGNKYYFGDINFIGNTIYSNAVLQQILGLKKGDVYNGVLLKERIADNSKPDANDITNLYQNTGYLFSNINAVEVSAISDTINFEIRITEGKLANFNKIVVEGNTKTNDHVIYRELRTKPGELYSKDKLVRTVREIGQLGFFDAEQISPELENVDPNSGTIDVRFDLVESGASQIELQGGYGQGGFIGTLGLSFNNFSMRNIFDKKTYKPLPMGDGQKLALRLQASQFYSTYSFSFTE
;
A
#
# COMPACT_ATOMS: atom_id res chain seq x y z
N MET A 1 -36.02 -63.59 -32.89
CA MET A 1 -34.54 -63.42 -32.78
C MET A 1 -33.85 -63.00 -34.09
N GLU A 2 -34.55 -62.96 -35.21
CA GLU A 2 -33.95 -62.63 -36.55
C GLU A 2 -33.81 -61.12 -36.89
N LYS A 3 -34.51 -60.23 -36.23
CA LYS A 3 -34.44 -58.79 -36.53
C LYS A 3 -33.24 -58.04 -35.91
N ARG A 4 -32.51 -58.67 -34.98
CA ARG A 4 -31.30 -58.06 -34.35
C ARG A 4 -29.97 -58.39 -35.09
N ALA A 5 -29.92 -59.45 -35.84
CA ALA A 5 -28.73 -59.87 -36.59
C ALA A 5 -28.48 -59.05 -37.87
N ASN A 6 -29.56 -58.59 -38.54
CA ASN A 6 -29.42 -57.82 -39.77
C ASN A 6 -28.93 -56.38 -39.58
N ASN A 7 -29.25 -55.73 -38.44
CA ASN A 7 -28.77 -54.36 -38.16
C ASN A 7 -27.29 -54.30 -37.78
N SER A 8 -26.69 -55.39 -37.24
CA SER A 8 -25.27 -55.42 -36.91
C SER A 8 -24.34 -55.59 -38.15
N LEU A 9 -24.81 -56.33 -39.15
CA LEU A 9 -24.07 -56.57 -40.41
C LEU A 9 -24.10 -55.34 -41.33
N ILE A 10 -25.20 -54.57 -41.33
CA ILE A 10 -25.30 -53.31 -42.10
C ILE A 10 -24.40 -52.25 -41.46
N ASN A 11 -24.38 -52.11 -40.11
CA ASN A 11 -23.51 -51.14 -39.45
C ASN A 11 -22.00 -51.48 -39.57
N MET A 12 -21.66 -52.74 -39.71
CA MET A 12 -20.28 -53.19 -39.90
C MET A 12 -19.78 -52.87 -41.34
N LYS A 13 -20.63 -53.01 -42.35
CA LYS A 13 -20.30 -52.66 -43.75
C LYS A 13 -20.10 -51.14 -43.90
N TYR A 14 -20.91 -50.30 -43.29
CA TYR A 14 -20.72 -48.86 -43.36
C TYR A 14 -19.52 -48.38 -42.55
N LYS A 15 -19.17 -48.99 -41.42
CA LYS A 15 -17.94 -48.69 -40.68
C LYS A 15 -16.69 -49.07 -41.48
N SER A 16 -16.70 -50.22 -42.19
CA SER A 16 -15.58 -50.61 -43.05
C SER A 16 -15.42 -49.70 -44.26
N ILE A 17 -16.52 -49.24 -44.87
CA ILE A 17 -16.48 -48.29 -45.97
C ILE A 17 -15.99 -46.90 -45.50
N PHE A 18 -16.38 -46.47 -44.30
CA PHE A 18 -15.93 -45.22 -43.71
C PHE A 18 -14.42 -45.25 -43.35
N ILE A 19 -13.90 -46.40 -42.86
CA ILE A 19 -12.47 -46.59 -42.61
C ILE A 19 -11.65 -46.63 -43.89
N VAL A 20 -12.17 -47.26 -44.95
CA VAL A 20 -11.50 -47.27 -46.26
C VAL A 20 -11.54 -45.89 -46.93
N LEU A 21 -12.62 -45.13 -46.74
CA LEU A 21 -12.71 -43.73 -47.23
C LEU A 21 -11.76 -42.80 -46.43
N LEU A 22 -11.61 -43.01 -45.13
CA LEU A 22 -10.67 -42.25 -44.28
C LEU A 22 -9.20 -42.58 -44.63
N LEU A 23 -8.91 -43.83 -45.02
CA LEU A 23 -7.57 -44.25 -45.48
C LEU A 23 -7.27 -43.72 -46.91
N LEU A 24 -8.29 -43.52 -47.76
CA LEU A 24 -8.11 -42.95 -49.09
C LEU A 24 -7.94 -41.39 -49.04
N VAL A 25 -8.53 -40.72 -48.08
CA VAL A 25 -8.32 -39.27 -47.86
C VAL A 25 -6.97 -39.01 -47.15
N GLY A 26 -6.50 -39.95 -46.30
CA GLY A 26 -5.18 -39.87 -45.67
C GLY A 26 -3.99 -40.04 -46.64
N GLY A 27 -4.24 -40.54 -47.86
CA GLY A 27 -3.19 -40.79 -48.85
C GLY A 27 -2.76 -39.61 -49.69
N TYR A 28 -3.44 -38.47 -49.62
CA TYR A 28 -3.16 -37.26 -50.43
C TYR A 28 -2.52 -36.09 -49.70
N THR A 29 -2.27 -36.20 -48.39
CA THR A 29 -1.41 -35.21 -47.74
C THR A 29 0.07 -35.57 -47.97
N LYS A 30 0.57 -35.34 -49.16
CA LYS A 30 1.99 -35.14 -49.37
C LYS A 30 2.35 -33.81 -48.71
N ALA A 31 2.69 -33.87 -47.43
CA ALA A 31 3.52 -32.83 -46.84
C ALA A 31 4.83 -32.82 -47.63
N GLN A 32 4.96 -31.88 -48.54
CA GLN A 32 6.24 -31.64 -49.21
C GLN A 32 7.20 -31.03 -48.20
N THR A 33 7.83 -31.89 -47.40
CA THR A 33 9.07 -31.56 -46.69
C THR A 33 10.20 -31.51 -47.72
N LYS A 34 10.25 -30.46 -48.52
CA LYS A 34 11.39 -30.19 -49.39
C LYS A 34 12.45 -29.46 -48.57
N ASP A 35 13.54 -30.18 -48.29
CA ASP A 35 14.90 -29.68 -48.11
C ASP A 35 15.18 -28.69 -46.97
N PHE A 36 14.38 -28.73 -45.89
CA PHE A 36 14.72 -27.98 -44.70
C PHE A 36 15.73 -28.76 -43.83
N VAL A 37 16.96 -28.25 -43.71
CA VAL A 37 18.01 -28.82 -42.85
C VAL A 37 18.16 -27.97 -41.59
N LYS A 38 17.89 -28.58 -40.44
CA LYS A 38 18.04 -27.90 -39.14
C LYS A 38 19.46 -27.37 -38.93
N GLY A 39 19.60 -26.10 -38.49
CA GLY A 39 20.88 -25.47 -38.17
C GLY A 39 21.65 -24.92 -39.38
N LYS A 40 21.14 -25.05 -40.60
CA LYS A 40 21.71 -24.40 -41.78
C LYS A 40 21.33 -22.92 -41.85
N LYS A 41 22.25 -22.08 -42.32
CA LYS A 41 21.96 -20.64 -42.56
C LYS A 41 21.19 -20.47 -43.84
N TYR A 42 20.11 -19.75 -43.75
CA TYR A 42 19.23 -19.38 -44.88
C TYR A 42 19.12 -17.86 -44.99
N VAL A 43 18.85 -17.38 -46.19
CA VAL A 43 18.56 -15.96 -46.46
C VAL A 43 17.05 -15.77 -46.51
N LEU A 44 16.57 -14.82 -45.73
CA LEU A 44 15.16 -14.50 -45.59
C LEU A 44 14.66 -13.77 -46.86
N ASP A 45 13.80 -14.41 -47.64
CA ASP A 45 13.26 -13.83 -48.89
C ASP A 45 11.97 -13.04 -48.65
N SER A 46 11.08 -13.55 -47.82
CA SER A 46 9.85 -12.87 -47.44
C SER A 46 9.45 -13.18 -45.99
N ILE A 47 8.72 -12.23 -45.38
CA ILE A 47 8.17 -12.33 -44.04
C ILE A 47 6.67 -12.05 -44.15
N GLY A 48 5.86 -13.04 -43.79
CA GLY A 48 4.42 -12.92 -43.61
C GLY A 48 4.05 -12.79 -42.13
N VAL A 49 2.91 -12.18 -41.86
CA VAL A 49 2.27 -12.17 -40.55
C VAL A 49 0.80 -12.46 -40.71
N SER A 50 0.29 -13.46 -40.02
CA SER A 50 -1.12 -13.85 -40.01
C SER A 50 -1.71 -13.83 -38.59
N GLY A 51 -3.03 -13.96 -38.51
CA GLY A 51 -3.77 -13.98 -37.25
C GLY A 51 -4.04 -12.63 -36.59
N LEU A 52 -3.61 -11.54 -37.20
CA LEU A 52 -3.83 -10.17 -36.72
C LEU A 52 -5.30 -9.76 -36.81
N LYS A 53 -5.77 -9.05 -35.78
CA LYS A 53 -7.12 -8.48 -35.68
C LYS A 53 -7.09 -6.95 -35.56
N THR A 54 -6.18 -6.42 -34.78
CA THR A 54 -6.07 -5.00 -34.40
C THR A 54 -4.79 -4.37 -34.95
N TYR A 55 -3.71 -5.14 -35.01
CA TYR A 55 -2.38 -4.63 -35.40
C TYR A 55 -2.11 -4.80 -36.90
N ASN A 56 -1.23 -3.94 -37.41
CA ASN A 56 -0.77 -4.02 -38.81
C ASN A 56 0.43 -4.97 -38.92
N ALA A 57 0.45 -5.82 -39.97
CA ALA A 57 1.55 -6.77 -40.21
C ALA A 57 2.92 -6.09 -40.29
N GLN A 58 3.00 -4.92 -40.96
CA GLN A 58 4.26 -4.18 -41.10
C GLN A 58 4.81 -3.72 -39.75
N THR A 59 3.94 -3.35 -38.82
CA THR A 59 4.32 -2.98 -37.44
C THR A 59 4.93 -4.17 -36.72
N VAL A 60 4.31 -5.34 -36.80
CA VAL A 60 4.82 -6.57 -36.16
C VAL A 60 6.18 -6.98 -36.75
N ILE A 61 6.32 -6.91 -38.08
CA ILE A 61 7.60 -7.19 -38.76
C ILE A 61 8.69 -6.24 -38.26
N SER A 62 8.37 -4.95 -38.11
CA SER A 62 9.33 -3.95 -37.60
C SER A 62 9.77 -4.24 -36.19
N PHE A 63 8.85 -4.62 -35.29
CA PHE A 63 9.17 -5.02 -33.90
C PHE A 63 9.93 -6.34 -33.81
N SER A 64 9.68 -7.29 -34.72
CA SER A 64 10.41 -8.54 -34.77
C SER A 64 11.91 -8.32 -35.06
N GLY A 65 12.23 -7.24 -35.76
CA GLY A 65 13.58 -6.93 -36.20
C GLY A 65 14.07 -7.77 -37.38
N LEU A 66 13.21 -8.63 -37.95
CA LEU A 66 13.54 -9.39 -39.15
C LEU A 66 13.54 -8.48 -40.38
N ARG A 67 14.49 -8.73 -41.31
CA ARG A 67 14.61 -7.97 -42.57
C ARG A 67 14.80 -8.92 -43.72
N LYS A 68 14.17 -8.59 -44.86
CA LYS A 68 14.41 -9.28 -46.12
C LYS A 68 15.91 -9.21 -46.49
N GLY A 69 16.50 -10.34 -46.89
CA GLY A 69 17.92 -10.48 -47.17
C GLY A 69 18.80 -10.82 -45.98
N GLN A 70 18.24 -10.87 -44.77
CA GLN A 70 18.99 -11.26 -43.55
C GLN A 70 19.31 -12.76 -43.55
N GLU A 71 20.53 -13.14 -43.16
CA GLU A 71 20.85 -14.54 -42.90
C GLU A 71 20.35 -14.94 -41.50
N ILE A 72 19.62 -16.05 -41.41
CA ILE A 72 19.10 -16.61 -40.18
C ILE A 72 19.34 -18.12 -40.14
N SER A 73 19.49 -18.65 -38.92
CA SER A 73 19.52 -20.09 -38.67
C SER A 73 18.17 -20.55 -38.08
N LEU A 74 17.69 -21.72 -38.51
CA LEU A 74 16.44 -22.30 -38.05
C LEU A 74 16.61 -23.76 -37.60
N PRO A 75 16.39 -24.08 -36.30
CA PRO A 75 16.28 -23.17 -35.17
C PRO A 75 17.59 -22.44 -34.88
N GLY A 76 17.52 -21.22 -34.32
CA GLY A 76 18.69 -20.42 -34.00
C GLY A 76 18.39 -19.27 -33.06
N ASP A 77 19.46 -18.67 -32.55
CA ASP A 77 19.38 -17.59 -31.57
C ASP A 77 18.67 -16.34 -32.11
N GLU A 78 18.79 -16.10 -33.43
CA GLU A 78 18.10 -15.00 -34.11
C GLU A 78 16.59 -15.12 -33.98
N ILE A 79 16.05 -16.33 -34.16
CA ILE A 79 14.60 -16.58 -34.04
C ILE A 79 14.15 -16.55 -32.59
N SER A 80 14.94 -17.12 -31.68
CA SER A 80 14.66 -16.99 -30.24
C SER A 80 14.63 -15.52 -29.81
N GLY A 81 15.55 -14.70 -30.33
CA GLY A 81 15.56 -13.27 -30.10
C GLY A 81 14.32 -12.53 -30.66
N VAL A 82 13.83 -12.94 -31.84
CA VAL A 82 12.59 -12.43 -32.43
C VAL A 82 11.38 -12.76 -31.55
N LEU A 83 11.24 -14.03 -31.17
CA LEU A 83 10.13 -14.47 -30.32
C LEU A 83 10.15 -13.75 -28.97
N ASN A 84 11.32 -13.66 -28.34
CA ASN A 84 11.46 -12.93 -27.06
C ASN A 84 11.09 -11.45 -27.16
N LYS A 85 11.45 -10.78 -28.27
CA LYS A 85 11.07 -9.38 -28.50
C LYS A 85 9.56 -9.22 -28.67
N LEU A 86 8.93 -10.10 -29.43
CA LEU A 86 7.48 -10.06 -29.65
C LEU A 86 6.71 -10.43 -28.37
N TRP A 87 7.16 -11.43 -27.62
CA TRP A 87 6.60 -11.75 -26.29
C TRP A 87 6.78 -10.63 -25.28
N GLY A 88 7.90 -9.93 -25.33
CA GLY A 88 8.18 -8.78 -24.45
C GLY A 88 7.25 -7.58 -24.67
N LEU A 89 6.47 -7.57 -25.75
CA LEU A 89 5.43 -6.54 -25.96
C LEU A 89 4.18 -6.77 -25.11
N GLU A 90 3.97 -7.98 -24.58
CA GLU A 90 2.78 -8.38 -23.80
C GLU A 90 1.45 -8.13 -24.54
N LEU A 91 1.47 -8.21 -25.88
CA LEU A 91 0.31 -7.95 -26.75
C LEU A 91 -0.32 -9.22 -27.31
N PHE A 92 0.37 -10.34 -27.24
CA PHE A 92 0.02 -11.57 -27.92
C PHE A 92 -0.17 -12.73 -26.93
N SER A 93 -1.13 -13.61 -27.20
CA SER A 93 -1.39 -14.84 -26.44
C SER A 93 -0.62 -16.02 -26.98
N ASP A 94 -0.34 -16.04 -28.27
CA ASP A 94 0.53 -17.01 -28.91
C ASP A 94 1.30 -16.40 -30.07
N ILE A 95 2.53 -16.90 -30.29
CA ILE A 95 3.40 -16.50 -31.39
C ILE A 95 4.10 -17.74 -31.89
N THR A 96 3.76 -18.15 -33.10
CA THR A 96 4.38 -19.29 -33.77
C THR A 96 5.02 -18.84 -35.08
N LEU A 97 6.22 -19.35 -35.37
CA LEU A 97 6.94 -19.05 -36.60
C LEU A 97 7.03 -20.30 -37.49
N PHE A 98 6.51 -20.19 -38.71
CA PHE A 98 6.52 -21.25 -39.71
C PHE A 98 7.45 -20.90 -40.87
N VAL A 99 8.06 -21.94 -41.44
CA VAL A 99 8.72 -21.85 -42.75
C VAL A 99 7.70 -22.25 -43.80
N THR A 100 7.28 -21.29 -44.62
CA THR A 100 6.25 -21.51 -45.67
C THR A 100 6.83 -21.96 -46.98
N LYS A 101 8.06 -21.54 -47.30
CA LYS A 101 8.73 -21.90 -48.56
C LYS A 101 10.23 -22.02 -48.41
N VAL A 102 10.85 -23.00 -49.06
CA VAL A 102 12.31 -23.16 -49.13
C VAL A 102 12.71 -23.27 -50.61
N GLU A 103 13.59 -22.38 -51.05
CA GLU A 103 14.17 -22.39 -52.41
C GLU A 103 15.71 -22.30 -52.32
N GLY A 104 16.37 -23.42 -52.27
CA GLY A 104 17.82 -23.50 -52.12
C GLY A 104 18.29 -22.89 -50.78
N ARG A 105 18.93 -21.72 -50.80
CA ARG A 105 19.33 -20.97 -49.60
C ARG A 105 18.32 -19.89 -49.19
N LYS A 106 17.24 -19.69 -49.93
CA LYS A 106 16.21 -18.70 -49.62
C LYS A 106 15.03 -19.35 -48.90
N ILE A 107 14.52 -18.68 -47.89
CA ILE A 107 13.32 -19.11 -47.16
C ILE A 107 12.32 -17.98 -47.01
N ALA A 108 11.03 -18.36 -47.04
CA ALA A 108 9.92 -17.52 -46.64
C ALA A 108 9.46 -17.97 -45.24
N VAL A 109 9.28 -17.04 -44.33
CA VAL A 109 8.76 -17.31 -42.99
C VAL A 109 7.43 -16.58 -42.78
N GLU A 110 6.58 -17.19 -42.00
CA GLU A 110 5.32 -16.61 -41.57
C GLU A 110 5.25 -16.65 -40.03
N ILE A 111 4.93 -15.51 -39.46
CA ILE A 111 4.70 -15.37 -38.02
C ILE A 111 3.19 -15.41 -37.83
N GLU A 112 2.68 -16.49 -37.28
CA GLU A 112 1.29 -16.60 -36.88
C GLU A 112 1.17 -16.06 -35.44
N ILE A 113 0.25 -15.14 -35.23
CA ILE A 113 0.07 -14.41 -34.00
C ILE A 113 -1.38 -14.52 -33.55
N GLU A 114 -1.56 -14.82 -32.27
CA GLU A 114 -2.84 -14.65 -31.61
C GLU A 114 -2.78 -13.42 -30.68
N GLU A 115 -3.60 -12.40 -30.98
CA GLU A 115 -3.63 -11.18 -30.19
C GLU A 115 -4.35 -11.37 -28.85
N LEU A 116 -3.75 -10.89 -27.76
CA LEU A 116 -4.44 -10.81 -26.47
C LEU A 116 -5.70 -9.96 -26.59
N PRO A 117 -6.84 -10.42 -26.03
CA PRO A 117 -8.04 -9.63 -25.98
C PRO A 117 -7.87 -8.39 -25.12
N THR A 118 -8.59 -7.33 -25.46
CA THR A 118 -8.52 -6.04 -24.79
C THR A 118 -9.77 -5.82 -23.94
N LEU A 119 -9.61 -5.31 -22.72
CA LEU A 119 -10.71 -4.94 -21.83
C LEU A 119 -11.42 -3.69 -22.37
N SER A 120 -12.74 -3.77 -22.63
CA SER A 120 -13.57 -2.61 -23.01
C SER A 120 -14.23 -1.96 -21.81
N ASP A 121 -14.73 -2.77 -20.86
CA ASP A 121 -15.43 -2.30 -19.68
C ASP A 121 -15.33 -3.33 -18.56
N VAL A 122 -15.48 -2.88 -17.30
CA VAL A 122 -15.46 -3.76 -16.13
C VAL A 122 -16.67 -3.51 -15.24
N LYS A 123 -17.35 -4.58 -14.85
CA LYS A 123 -18.40 -4.58 -13.85
C LYS A 123 -17.97 -5.39 -12.64
N ILE A 124 -17.99 -4.77 -11.45
CA ILE A 124 -17.62 -5.45 -10.21
C ILE A 124 -18.87 -5.63 -9.35
N ASN A 125 -19.15 -6.87 -9.00
CA ASN A 125 -20.27 -7.26 -8.15
C ASN A 125 -19.75 -7.72 -6.76
N GLY A 126 -20.62 -7.65 -5.73
CA GLY A 126 -20.30 -8.12 -4.37
C GLY A 126 -19.60 -7.09 -3.47
N ILE A 127 -19.46 -5.83 -3.94
CA ILE A 127 -18.85 -4.73 -3.18
C ILE A 127 -19.75 -3.50 -3.11
N LYS A 128 -19.41 -2.56 -2.22
CA LYS A 128 -20.06 -1.25 -2.15
C LYS A 128 -19.58 -0.35 -3.28
N LYS A 129 -20.47 0.47 -3.86
CA LYS A 129 -20.13 1.39 -4.98
C LYS A 129 -18.87 2.23 -4.74
N GLY A 130 -18.67 2.78 -3.54
CA GLY A 130 -17.49 3.58 -3.21
C GLY A 130 -16.15 2.82 -3.16
N GLN A 131 -16.16 1.47 -3.30
CA GLN A 131 -14.94 0.67 -3.34
C GLN A 131 -14.54 0.28 -4.78
N THR A 132 -15.42 0.54 -5.75
CA THR A 132 -15.21 0.14 -7.15
C THR A 132 -14.01 0.83 -7.77
N GLU A 133 -13.92 2.15 -7.62
CA GLU A 133 -12.84 2.96 -8.17
C GLU A 133 -11.47 2.58 -7.57
N THR A 134 -11.43 2.34 -6.26
CA THR A 134 -10.20 1.87 -5.58
C THR A 134 -9.75 0.52 -6.14
N ILE A 135 -10.68 -0.43 -6.31
CA ILE A 135 -10.33 -1.75 -6.86
C ILE A 135 -9.85 -1.63 -8.31
N ILE A 136 -10.51 -0.83 -9.14
CA ILE A 136 -10.10 -0.60 -10.53
C ILE A 136 -8.70 0.02 -10.57
N SER A 137 -8.41 0.97 -9.68
CA SER A 137 -7.08 1.57 -9.57
C SER A 137 -6.01 0.59 -9.12
N ASP A 138 -6.29 -0.17 -8.05
CA ASP A 138 -5.34 -1.13 -7.45
C ASP A 138 -5.03 -2.32 -8.37
N THR A 139 -5.98 -2.73 -9.22
CA THR A 139 -5.86 -3.90 -10.11
C THR A 139 -5.60 -3.52 -11.56
N GLU A 140 -5.55 -2.24 -11.88
CA GLU A 140 -5.42 -1.73 -13.26
C GLU A 140 -6.50 -2.25 -14.24
N LEU A 141 -7.69 -2.57 -13.73
CA LEU A 141 -8.83 -3.02 -14.53
C LEU A 141 -9.46 -1.85 -15.33
N LYS A 142 -8.69 -1.26 -16.23
CA LYS A 142 -9.11 -0.11 -17.05
C LYS A 142 -9.33 -0.52 -18.50
N ALA A 143 -10.23 0.18 -19.20
CA ALA A 143 -10.40 0.03 -20.64
C ALA A 143 -9.05 0.18 -21.37
N GLY A 144 -8.79 -0.69 -22.36
CA GLY A 144 -7.52 -0.76 -23.07
C GLY A 144 -6.50 -1.76 -22.50
N LYS A 145 -6.69 -2.30 -21.30
CA LYS A 145 -5.78 -3.30 -20.70
C LYS A 145 -5.88 -4.63 -21.46
N LYS A 146 -4.74 -5.25 -21.72
CA LYS A 146 -4.67 -6.59 -22.32
C LYS A 146 -4.99 -7.67 -21.27
N LEU A 147 -5.82 -8.63 -21.66
CA LEU A 147 -6.30 -9.71 -20.80
C LEU A 147 -5.44 -10.96 -21.01
N SER A 148 -4.29 -11.04 -20.36
CA SER A 148 -3.50 -12.26 -20.28
C SER A 148 -3.98 -13.16 -19.13
N GLU A 149 -3.73 -14.47 -19.21
CA GLU A 149 -4.05 -15.40 -18.13
C GLU A 149 -3.33 -15.02 -16.81
N SER A 150 -2.08 -14.57 -16.92
CA SER A 150 -1.31 -14.08 -15.77
C SER A 150 -1.96 -12.86 -15.12
N PHE A 151 -2.41 -11.89 -15.93
CA PHE A 151 -3.12 -10.71 -15.43
C PHE A 151 -4.42 -11.10 -14.71
N MET A 152 -5.20 -12.00 -15.28
CA MET A 152 -6.46 -12.46 -14.67
C MET A 152 -6.19 -13.21 -13.36
N THR A 153 -5.23 -14.14 -13.34
CA THR A 153 -4.86 -14.88 -12.13
C THR A 153 -4.31 -13.96 -11.04
N ASN A 154 -3.43 -13.02 -11.40
CA ASN A 154 -2.89 -12.05 -10.46
C ASN A 154 -3.98 -11.15 -9.87
N THR A 155 -4.91 -10.69 -10.70
CA THR A 155 -6.06 -9.88 -10.26
C THR A 155 -6.95 -10.67 -9.31
N GLN A 156 -7.26 -11.91 -9.64
CA GLN A 156 -8.04 -12.80 -8.76
C GLN A 156 -7.35 -13.00 -7.41
N ASN A 157 -6.09 -13.39 -7.43
CA ASN A 157 -5.29 -13.62 -6.22
C ASN A 157 -5.15 -12.34 -5.38
N TYR A 158 -4.95 -11.19 -6.03
CA TYR A 158 -4.88 -9.91 -5.34
C TYR A 158 -6.19 -9.61 -4.58
N LEU A 159 -7.33 -9.75 -5.25
CA LEU A 159 -8.64 -9.48 -4.65
C LEU A 159 -8.97 -10.47 -3.53
N GLU A 160 -8.71 -11.76 -3.72
CA GLU A 160 -8.89 -12.75 -2.66
C GLU A 160 -8.01 -12.47 -1.44
N ASN A 161 -6.74 -12.15 -1.65
CA ASN A 161 -5.80 -11.81 -0.59
C ASN A 161 -6.17 -10.50 0.12
N LYS A 162 -6.65 -9.48 -0.62
CA LYS A 162 -7.12 -8.22 -0.03
C LYS A 162 -8.24 -8.47 0.97
N TYR A 163 -9.26 -9.23 0.59
CA TYR A 163 -10.38 -9.54 1.49
C TYR A 163 -10.02 -10.55 2.59
N ARG A 164 -9.08 -11.47 2.31
CA ARG A 164 -8.54 -12.38 3.33
C ARG A 164 -7.86 -11.61 4.45
N LYS A 165 -7.05 -10.61 4.12
CA LYS A 165 -6.43 -9.71 5.11
C LYS A 165 -7.45 -8.95 5.95
N ASP A 166 -8.61 -8.65 5.39
CA ASP A 166 -9.74 -8.00 6.09
C ASP A 166 -10.60 -8.98 6.92
N GLY A 167 -10.21 -10.26 6.98
CA GLY A 167 -10.85 -11.30 7.79
C GLY A 167 -11.94 -12.09 7.07
N PHE A 168 -12.02 -12.03 5.74
CA PHE A 168 -12.90 -12.85 4.92
C PHE A 168 -12.10 -14.02 4.33
N LEU A 169 -11.71 -15.00 5.16
CA LEU A 169 -10.80 -16.08 4.77
C LEU A 169 -11.35 -17.01 3.68
N ASN A 170 -12.67 -17.03 3.47
CA ASN A 170 -13.35 -17.85 2.48
C ASN A 170 -13.79 -17.07 1.25
N THR A 171 -13.20 -15.88 1.01
CA THR A 171 -13.50 -15.09 -0.19
C THR A 171 -13.16 -15.88 -1.44
N LYS A 172 -14.10 -15.89 -2.38
CA LYS A 172 -13.94 -16.42 -3.73
C LYS A 172 -14.17 -15.30 -4.74
N VAL A 173 -13.25 -15.17 -5.68
CA VAL A 173 -13.35 -14.21 -6.77
C VAL A 173 -13.41 -14.96 -8.09
N THR A 174 -14.39 -14.65 -8.93
CA THR A 174 -14.50 -15.19 -10.28
C THR A 174 -14.44 -14.07 -11.30
N LEU A 175 -13.60 -14.23 -12.31
CA LEU A 175 -13.45 -13.29 -13.42
C LEU A 175 -14.06 -13.94 -14.66
N ASN A 176 -15.14 -13.36 -15.17
CA ASN A 176 -15.80 -13.82 -16.37
C ASN A 176 -15.64 -12.76 -17.47
N THR A 177 -15.20 -13.18 -18.65
CA THR A 177 -15.09 -12.31 -19.82
C THR A 177 -16.23 -12.59 -20.79
N ILE A 178 -16.85 -11.53 -21.27
CA ILE A 178 -17.93 -11.57 -22.25
C ILE A 178 -17.46 -10.78 -23.47
N LYS A 179 -17.50 -11.41 -24.65
CA LYS A 179 -17.11 -10.75 -25.90
C LYS A 179 -17.97 -9.51 -26.14
N ASP A 180 -17.34 -8.37 -26.44
CA ASP A 180 -18.06 -7.16 -26.78
C ASP A 180 -18.57 -7.25 -28.25
N SER A 181 -19.78 -6.79 -28.47
CA SER A 181 -20.39 -6.82 -29.82
C SER A 181 -19.88 -5.71 -30.77
N ILE A 182 -19.14 -4.76 -30.24
CA ILE A 182 -18.71 -3.56 -30.98
C ILE A 182 -17.39 -3.81 -31.70
N ASP A 183 -16.48 -4.61 -31.14
CA ASP A 183 -15.16 -4.86 -31.74
C ASP A 183 -14.76 -6.34 -31.60
N SER A 184 -14.08 -6.88 -32.59
CA SER A 184 -13.82 -8.32 -32.73
C SER A 184 -12.87 -8.89 -31.66
N ASN A 185 -12.03 -8.05 -31.03
CA ASN A 185 -11.03 -8.46 -30.04
C ASN A 185 -11.17 -7.74 -28.69
N THR A 186 -12.35 -7.21 -28.39
CA THR A 186 -12.65 -6.56 -27.11
C THR A 186 -13.61 -7.39 -26.26
N TYR A 187 -13.40 -7.35 -24.94
CA TYR A 187 -14.17 -8.10 -23.97
C TYR A 187 -14.55 -7.22 -22.79
N LYS A 188 -15.78 -7.39 -22.30
CA LYS A 188 -16.23 -6.87 -21.01
C LYS A 188 -15.89 -7.88 -19.94
N MET A 189 -15.41 -7.42 -18.78
CA MET A 189 -15.12 -8.28 -17.65
C MET A 189 -16.16 -8.10 -16.55
N VAL A 190 -16.66 -9.21 -16.04
CA VAL A 190 -17.52 -9.26 -14.85
C VAL A 190 -16.75 -9.91 -13.73
N VAL A 191 -16.39 -9.11 -12.73
CA VAL A 191 -15.72 -9.56 -11.50
C VAL A 191 -16.78 -9.81 -10.45
N ASN A 192 -16.96 -11.06 -10.05
CA ASN A 192 -17.87 -11.43 -8.97
C ASN A 192 -17.06 -11.76 -7.71
N ILE A 193 -17.29 -11.00 -6.65
CA ILE A 193 -16.60 -11.13 -5.37
C ILE A 193 -17.60 -11.66 -4.34
N ASP A 194 -17.49 -12.93 -4.01
CA ASP A 194 -18.19 -13.53 -2.87
C ASP A 194 -17.27 -13.50 -1.65
N LYS A 195 -17.49 -12.53 -0.78
CA LYS A 195 -16.68 -12.38 0.45
C LYS A 195 -16.93 -13.46 1.48
N GLY A 196 -18.10 -14.06 1.46
CA GLY A 196 -18.56 -14.89 2.55
C GLY A 196 -18.66 -14.14 3.90
N PRO A 197 -18.93 -14.83 5.00
CA PRO A 197 -18.92 -14.23 6.33
C PRO A 197 -17.51 -14.01 6.85
N ARG A 198 -17.32 -12.95 7.66
CA ARG A 198 -16.05 -12.75 8.37
C ARG A 198 -15.81 -13.87 9.37
N VAL A 199 -14.57 -14.36 9.40
CA VAL A 199 -14.16 -15.39 10.34
C VAL A 199 -13.97 -14.79 11.74
N LYS A 200 -14.37 -15.52 12.78
CA LYS A 200 -14.26 -15.13 14.18
C LYS A 200 -13.25 -16.02 14.89
N ILE A 201 -12.56 -15.44 15.88
CA ILE A 201 -11.64 -16.18 16.73
C ILE A 201 -12.43 -16.82 17.86
N LYS A 202 -12.37 -18.15 17.97
CA LYS A 202 -13.00 -18.95 19.03
C LYS A 202 -12.08 -19.03 20.24
N ASP A 203 -10.80 -19.38 20.01
CA ASP A 203 -9.80 -19.49 21.07
C ASP A 203 -8.42 -19.04 20.59
N ILE A 204 -7.55 -18.67 21.54
CA ILE A 204 -6.16 -18.33 21.31
C ILE A 204 -5.31 -19.13 22.30
N LYS A 205 -4.58 -20.11 21.79
CA LYS A 205 -3.73 -21.00 22.57
C LYS A 205 -2.26 -20.61 22.44
N PHE A 206 -1.54 -20.79 23.53
CA PHE A 206 -0.10 -20.57 23.57
C PHE A 206 0.59 -21.87 23.98
N GLU A 207 1.67 -22.16 23.30
CA GLU A 207 2.58 -23.26 23.61
C GLU A 207 3.99 -22.68 23.87
N GLY A 208 4.76 -23.31 24.78
CA GLY A 208 6.10 -22.84 25.12
C GLY A 208 6.15 -21.70 26.15
N ASN A 209 5.00 -21.16 26.57
CA ASN A 209 4.92 -20.11 27.57
C ASN A 209 5.00 -20.70 29.00
N GLN A 210 6.20 -20.68 29.57
CA GLN A 210 6.45 -21.16 30.95
C GLN A 210 6.47 -20.02 31.95
N ILE A 211 6.89 -18.83 31.54
CA ILE A 211 7.09 -17.63 32.37
C ILE A 211 5.78 -16.87 32.58
N PHE A 212 5.05 -16.63 31.51
CA PHE A 212 3.81 -15.86 31.57
C PHE A 212 2.58 -16.74 31.29
N SER A 213 1.54 -16.55 32.10
CA SER A 213 0.29 -17.28 31.92
C SER A 213 -0.37 -16.92 30.59
N THR A 214 -1.04 -17.89 29.97
CA THR A 214 -1.84 -17.70 28.73
C THR A 214 -2.79 -16.50 28.84
N LYS A 215 -3.42 -16.31 30.00
CA LYS A 215 -4.32 -15.17 30.24
C LYS A 215 -3.60 -13.82 30.17
N LYS A 216 -2.34 -13.71 30.70
CA LYS A 216 -1.52 -12.50 30.61
C LYS A 216 -1.16 -12.23 29.15
N LEU A 217 -0.73 -13.23 28.39
CA LEU A 217 -0.38 -13.10 26.97
C LEU A 217 -1.60 -12.72 26.12
N GLN A 218 -2.75 -13.36 26.31
CA GLN A 218 -4.00 -12.98 25.64
C GLN A 218 -4.40 -11.53 25.92
N SER A 219 -4.09 -10.99 27.10
CA SER A 219 -4.38 -9.60 27.44
C SER A 219 -3.55 -8.60 26.60
N LYS A 220 -2.33 -8.99 26.20
CA LYS A 220 -1.41 -8.16 25.40
C LYS A 220 -1.80 -8.06 23.94
N LEU A 221 -2.53 -9.02 23.39
CA LEU A 221 -3.12 -8.94 22.08
C LEU A 221 -4.28 -7.93 22.10
N LYS A 222 -4.04 -6.67 21.74
CA LYS A 222 -5.02 -5.57 21.88
C LYS A 222 -6.18 -5.69 20.89
N ASN A 223 -5.87 -6.03 19.66
CA ASN A 223 -6.81 -6.04 18.53
C ASN A 223 -7.39 -7.45 18.27
N THR A 224 -6.61 -8.50 18.59
CA THR A 224 -6.95 -9.90 18.38
C THR A 224 -7.55 -10.49 19.66
N LYS A 225 -8.86 -10.62 19.69
CA LYS A 225 -9.59 -11.12 20.89
C LYS A 225 -10.46 -12.31 20.54
N HIS A 226 -10.48 -13.31 21.41
CA HIS A 226 -11.40 -14.44 21.31
C HIS A 226 -12.79 -14.09 21.88
N LYS A 227 -13.79 -14.84 21.47
CA LYS A 227 -15.18 -14.70 21.95
C LYS A 227 -15.29 -15.20 23.39
N THR A 228 -15.70 -14.33 24.31
CA THR A 228 -15.99 -14.69 25.72
C THR A 228 -17.50 -14.59 25.95
N SER A 229 -18.07 -15.49 26.73
CA SER A 229 -19.51 -15.54 27.05
C SER A 229 -20.04 -14.23 27.67
N ILE A 230 -19.22 -13.54 28.46
CA ILE A 230 -19.58 -12.32 29.17
C ILE A 230 -19.49 -11.05 28.29
N ARG A 231 -18.76 -11.11 27.16
CA ARG A 231 -18.48 -9.96 26.30
C ARG A 231 -19.00 -10.16 24.88
N PHE A 232 -20.28 -10.58 24.76
CA PHE A 232 -20.90 -10.86 23.45
C PHE A 232 -20.93 -9.67 22.49
N TRP A 233 -20.80 -8.42 22.98
CA TRP A 233 -20.74 -7.19 22.18
C TRP A 233 -19.35 -6.88 21.62
N LYS A 234 -18.27 -7.50 22.12
CA LYS A 234 -16.92 -7.27 21.57
C LYS A 234 -16.71 -8.11 20.30
N ARG A 235 -16.22 -7.45 19.28
CA ARG A 235 -15.95 -8.06 17.97
C ARG A 235 -14.72 -8.97 18.05
N SER A 236 -14.90 -10.28 17.88
CA SER A 236 -13.83 -11.29 17.81
C SER A 236 -13.42 -11.60 16.36
N LYS A 237 -13.45 -10.62 15.46
CA LYS A 237 -13.12 -10.82 14.05
C LYS A 237 -11.62 -11.00 13.90
N PHE A 238 -11.21 -11.97 13.07
CA PHE A 238 -9.85 -12.10 12.66
C PHE A 238 -9.54 -11.08 11.55
N ILE A 239 -8.48 -10.29 11.72
CA ILE A 239 -7.95 -9.37 10.72
C ILE A 239 -6.43 -9.57 10.74
N GLU A 240 -5.87 -10.06 9.63
CA GLU A 240 -4.47 -10.47 9.56
C GLU A 240 -3.49 -9.34 9.92
N LYS A 241 -3.75 -8.10 9.47
CA LYS A 241 -2.94 -6.94 9.81
C LYS A 241 -2.87 -6.73 11.32
N ASN A 242 -4.03 -6.70 11.98
CA ASN A 242 -4.13 -6.51 13.41
C ASN A 242 -3.45 -7.64 14.19
N PHE A 243 -3.56 -8.87 13.68
CA PHE A 243 -2.92 -10.02 14.29
C PHE A 243 -1.38 -9.90 14.23
N LYS A 244 -0.82 -9.51 13.09
CA LYS A 244 0.63 -9.27 12.97
C LYS A 244 1.13 -8.14 13.87
N GLU A 245 0.37 -7.06 14.00
CA GLU A 245 0.66 -5.96 14.94
C GLU A 245 0.63 -6.46 16.40
N ASP A 246 -0.34 -7.28 16.76
CA ASP A 246 -0.44 -7.86 18.09
C ASP A 246 0.69 -8.86 18.38
N LEU A 247 1.14 -9.65 17.37
CA LEU A 247 2.31 -10.52 17.53
C LEU A 247 3.60 -9.72 17.78
N ALA A 248 3.79 -8.61 17.05
CA ALA A 248 4.91 -7.70 17.29
C ALA A 248 4.85 -7.11 18.71
N SER A 249 3.66 -6.64 19.13
CA SER A 249 3.44 -6.10 20.48
C SER A 249 3.65 -7.17 21.58
N LEU A 250 3.38 -8.43 21.29
CA LEU A 250 3.64 -9.53 22.20
C LEU A 250 5.14 -9.76 22.39
N ILE A 251 5.93 -9.71 21.33
CA ILE A 251 7.39 -9.81 21.42
C ILE A 251 7.99 -8.57 22.11
N ASP A 252 7.46 -7.39 21.83
CA ASP A 252 7.88 -6.17 22.52
C ASP A 252 7.60 -6.27 24.03
N PHE A 253 6.45 -6.81 24.43
CA PHE A 253 6.16 -7.09 25.84
C PHE A 253 7.20 -8.03 26.49
N TYR A 254 7.63 -9.09 25.81
CA TYR A 254 8.69 -9.96 26.33
C TYR A 254 10.01 -9.19 26.48
N LYS A 255 10.37 -8.35 25.51
CA LYS A 255 11.57 -7.49 25.57
C LYS A 255 11.49 -6.43 26.66
N GLU A 256 10.30 -5.92 26.97
CA GLU A 256 10.08 -5.02 28.11
C GLU A 256 10.33 -5.70 29.46
N GLU A 257 10.03 -7.00 29.55
CA GLU A 257 10.17 -7.80 30.78
C GLU A 257 11.54 -8.47 30.92
N GLY A 258 12.45 -8.24 29.94
CA GLY A 258 13.84 -8.72 29.98
C GLY A 258 14.16 -9.89 29.07
N TYR A 259 13.22 -10.40 28.32
CA TYR A 259 13.39 -11.58 27.49
C TYR A 259 13.77 -11.18 26.04
N ARG A 260 15.06 -10.88 25.84
CA ARG A 260 15.60 -10.43 24.55
C ARG A 260 15.36 -11.41 23.40
N ASP A 261 15.58 -12.71 23.70
CA ASP A 261 15.57 -13.78 22.70
C ASP A 261 14.17 -14.34 22.44
N ALA A 262 13.15 -13.78 23.08
CA ALA A 262 11.78 -14.22 22.89
C ALA A 262 11.36 -14.09 21.44
N ARG A 263 10.81 -15.18 20.88
CA ARG A 263 10.37 -15.24 19.50
C ARG A 263 9.16 -16.15 19.33
N ILE A 264 8.40 -15.89 18.29
CA ILE A 264 7.30 -16.74 17.86
C ILE A 264 7.88 -17.75 16.85
N LEU A 265 7.81 -19.03 17.20
CA LEU A 265 8.29 -20.13 16.34
C LEU A 265 7.29 -20.43 15.23
N SER A 266 6.01 -20.40 15.55
CA SER A 266 4.93 -20.58 14.58
C SER A 266 3.63 -19.93 15.05
N ASP A 267 2.84 -19.47 14.08
CA ASP A 267 1.49 -18.96 14.22
C ASP A 267 0.56 -19.75 13.29
N THR A 268 -0.28 -20.60 13.86
CA THR A 268 -1.12 -21.52 13.08
C THR A 268 -2.58 -21.15 13.24
N LEU A 269 -3.28 -21.02 12.10
CA LEU A 269 -4.72 -20.79 12.02
C LEU A 269 -5.43 -22.13 11.78
N ILE A 270 -6.17 -22.62 12.74
CA ILE A 270 -6.93 -23.86 12.62
C ILE A 270 -8.39 -23.52 12.39
N LYS A 271 -8.93 -23.89 11.23
CA LYS A 271 -10.37 -23.76 10.96
C LYS A 271 -11.14 -24.82 11.75
N ASN A 272 -12.20 -24.38 12.42
CA ASN A 272 -13.12 -25.29 13.07
C ASN A 272 -14.14 -25.83 12.05
N ASP A 273 -14.37 -27.13 12.04
CA ASP A 273 -15.28 -27.81 11.10
C ASP A 273 -16.76 -27.56 11.42
N ASP A 274 -17.07 -26.86 12.52
CA ASP A 274 -18.43 -26.48 12.86
C ASP A 274 -18.93 -25.36 11.91
N SER A 275 -20.23 -25.31 11.65
CA SER A 275 -20.90 -24.31 10.81
C SER A 275 -20.74 -22.85 11.32
N SER A 276 -19.94 -22.63 12.37
CA SER A 276 -19.82 -21.35 13.08
C SER A 276 -18.89 -20.34 12.41
N ASN A 277 -18.17 -20.73 11.35
CA ASN A 277 -17.16 -19.91 10.68
C ASN A 277 -16.14 -19.30 11.66
N THR A 278 -15.55 -20.17 12.50
CA THR A 278 -14.58 -19.80 13.53
C THR A 278 -13.21 -20.44 13.29
N ILE A 279 -12.19 -19.82 13.87
CA ILE A 279 -10.81 -20.32 13.89
C ILE A 279 -10.27 -20.34 15.31
N ASP A 280 -9.36 -21.26 15.57
CA ASP A 280 -8.46 -21.23 16.72
C ASP A 280 -7.09 -20.74 16.26
N LEU A 281 -6.44 -19.92 17.08
CA LEU A 281 -5.10 -19.44 16.88
C LEU A 281 -4.16 -20.19 17.82
N ASN A 282 -3.20 -20.92 17.27
CA ASN A 282 -2.14 -21.57 18.06
C ASN A 282 -0.84 -20.83 17.84
N LEU A 283 -0.27 -20.31 18.93
CA LEU A 283 0.99 -19.58 18.96
C LEU A 283 2.03 -20.39 19.71
N ASN A 284 3.06 -20.81 19.01
CA ASN A 284 4.21 -21.48 19.64
C ASN A 284 5.31 -20.46 19.89
N LEU A 285 5.72 -20.32 21.14
CA LEU A 285 6.67 -19.32 21.62
C LEU A 285 7.94 -19.99 22.16
N GLU A 286 9.05 -19.31 21.98
CA GLU A 286 10.28 -19.55 22.70
C GLU A 286 10.58 -18.29 23.53
N GLU A 287 10.54 -18.39 24.86
CA GLU A 287 10.66 -17.23 25.74
C GLU A 287 12.12 -16.79 25.96
N GLY A 288 13.06 -17.73 25.88
CA GLY A 288 14.48 -17.48 26.11
C GLY A 288 14.81 -17.19 27.59
N ASN A 289 16.00 -16.63 27.82
CA ASN A 289 16.48 -16.27 29.14
C ASN A 289 16.17 -14.80 29.46
N LYS A 290 16.10 -14.50 30.76
CA LYS A 290 15.98 -13.12 31.25
C LYS A 290 17.36 -12.47 31.29
N TYR A 291 17.45 -11.27 30.69
CA TYR A 291 18.70 -10.51 30.62
C TYR A 291 18.64 -9.22 31.43
N TYR A 292 19.82 -8.69 31.73
CA TYR A 292 20.05 -7.44 32.44
C TYR A 292 21.01 -6.55 31.65
N PHE A 293 20.91 -5.24 31.80
CA PHE A 293 21.88 -4.31 31.23
C PHE A 293 23.23 -4.43 31.95
N GLY A 294 24.28 -4.59 31.20
CA GLY A 294 25.67 -4.47 31.62
C GLY A 294 26.20 -3.05 31.53
N ASP A 295 27.44 -2.92 31.11
CA ASP A 295 28.05 -1.62 30.88
C ASP A 295 27.49 -1.01 29.58
N ILE A 296 27.14 0.29 29.63
CA ILE A 296 26.64 1.05 28.50
C ILE A 296 27.62 2.19 28.22
N ASN A 297 28.35 2.10 27.13
CA ASN A 297 29.36 3.06 26.75
C ASN A 297 28.89 3.90 25.57
N PHE A 298 29.18 5.20 25.57
CA PHE A 298 28.93 6.10 24.46
C PHE A 298 30.23 6.31 23.65
N ILE A 299 30.15 6.20 22.34
CA ILE A 299 31.29 6.34 21.44
C ILE A 299 30.93 7.31 20.31
N GLY A 300 31.82 8.27 20.05
CA GLY A 300 31.67 9.27 18.97
C GLY A 300 30.88 10.52 19.37
N ASN A 301 30.50 10.64 20.64
CA ASN A 301 29.85 11.82 21.20
C ASN A 301 30.89 12.89 21.56
N THR A 302 31.06 13.89 20.72
CA THR A 302 31.98 15.02 20.99
C THR A 302 31.24 16.24 21.53
N ILE A 303 29.96 16.38 21.24
CA ILE A 303 29.12 17.53 21.60
C ILE A 303 28.53 17.39 23.00
N TYR A 304 28.04 16.21 23.33
CA TYR A 304 27.43 15.97 24.64
C TYR A 304 28.27 15.01 25.45
N SER A 305 28.42 15.33 26.75
CA SER A 305 29.13 14.45 27.67
C SER A 305 28.36 13.15 27.93
N ASN A 306 29.08 12.09 28.27
CA ASN A 306 28.49 10.81 28.66
C ASN A 306 27.45 10.97 29.79
N ALA A 307 27.67 11.91 30.72
CA ALA A 307 26.74 12.16 31.84
C ALA A 307 25.37 12.66 31.34
N VAL A 308 25.35 13.58 30.37
CA VAL A 308 24.10 14.10 29.78
C VAL A 308 23.38 13.00 29.01
N LEU A 309 24.09 12.25 28.19
CA LEU A 309 23.51 11.15 27.41
C LEU A 309 22.97 10.04 28.31
N GLN A 310 23.70 9.69 29.38
CA GLN A 310 23.29 8.71 30.38
C GLN A 310 22.05 9.16 31.15
N GLN A 311 21.90 10.46 31.43
CA GLN A 311 20.72 11.01 32.08
C GLN A 311 19.47 10.86 31.20
N ILE A 312 19.58 11.09 29.88
CA ILE A 312 18.48 10.93 28.94
C ILE A 312 18.17 9.45 28.74
N LEU A 313 19.19 8.62 28.57
CA LEU A 313 19.02 7.17 28.42
C LEU A 313 18.30 6.57 29.62
N GLY A 314 18.70 6.97 30.83
CA GLY A 314 18.04 6.57 32.07
C GLY A 314 18.16 5.08 32.45
N LEU A 315 18.98 4.31 31.74
CA LEU A 315 19.23 2.88 31.96
C LEU A 315 20.55 2.70 32.67
N LYS A 316 20.58 1.77 33.64
CA LYS A 316 21.76 1.53 34.48
C LYS A 316 22.19 0.07 34.42
N LYS A 317 23.46 -0.17 34.68
CA LYS A 317 23.99 -1.51 34.91
C LYS A 317 23.21 -2.23 36.01
N GLY A 318 22.76 -3.45 35.73
CA GLY A 318 21.96 -4.27 36.62
C GLY A 318 20.44 -4.08 36.47
N ASP A 319 19.97 -3.08 35.73
CA ASP A 319 18.55 -2.97 35.42
C ASP A 319 18.12 -4.15 34.54
N VAL A 320 16.87 -4.56 34.66
CA VAL A 320 16.30 -5.58 33.76
C VAL A 320 16.36 -5.05 32.35
N TYR A 321 16.87 -5.88 31.42
CA TYR A 321 16.90 -5.53 30.00
C TYR A 321 15.50 -5.12 29.51
N ASN A 322 15.42 -3.99 28.86
CA ASN A 322 14.22 -3.51 28.21
C ASN A 322 14.60 -2.92 26.84
N GLY A 323 14.52 -3.77 25.81
CA GLY A 323 14.92 -3.39 24.46
C GLY A 323 13.99 -2.38 23.80
N VAL A 324 12.72 -2.28 24.25
CA VAL A 324 11.76 -1.28 23.77
C VAL A 324 12.14 0.08 24.33
N LEU A 325 12.32 0.17 25.64
CA LEU A 325 12.73 1.40 26.32
C LEU A 325 14.08 1.91 25.82
N LEU A 326 15.05 1.02 25.57
CA LEU A 326 16.35 1.39 24.98
C LEU A 326 16.17 2.09 23.62
N LYS A 327 15.32 1.53 22.74
CA LYS A 327 15.01 2.13 21.45
C LYS A 327 14.32 3.49 21.59
N GLU A 328 13.32 3.58 22.47
CA GLU A 328 12.60 4.83 22.74
C GLU A 328 13.52 5.92 23.30
N ARG A 329 14.48 5.57 24.16
CA ARG A 329 15.44 6.51 24.70
C ARG A 329 16.49 6.98 23.69
N ILE A 330 16.75 6.18 22.67
CA ILE A 330 17.61 6.57 21.54
C ILE A 330 16.81 7.41 20.53
N ALA A 331 15.63 6.92 20.11
CA ALA A 331 14.77 7.59 19.15
C ALA A 331 13.32 7.11 19.32
N ASP A 332 12.46 7.92 19.89
CA ASP A 332 11.02 7.63 20.01
C ASP A 332 10.27 8.18 18.79
N ASN A 333 10.03 7.32 17.82
CA ASN A 333 9.28 7.68 16.61
C ASN A 333 7.77 7.85 16.85
N SER A 334 7.27 7.47 18.02
CA SER A 334 5.84 7.62 18.36
C SER A 334 5.48 9.04 18.80
N LYS A 335 6.47 9.81 19.27
CA LYS A 335 6.31 11.18 19.77
C LYS A 335 7.35 12.09 19.12
N PRO A 336 6.93 13.03 18.26
CA PRO A 336 7.86 13.93 17.59
C PRO A 336 8.72 14.78 18.53
N ASP A 337 8.19 15.11 19.72
CA ASP A 337 8.83 15.92 20.75
C ASP A 337 9.30 15.11 21.97
N ALA A 338 9.62 13.82 21.77
CA ALA A 338 10.12 12.95 22.84
C ALA A 338 11.47 13.45 23.38
N ASN A 339 11.71 13.17 24.66
CA ASN A 339 13.00 13.41 25.30
C ASN A 339 13.92 12.19 25.09
N ASP A 340 14.50 12.09 23.91
CA ASP A 340 15.42 11.05 23.49
C ASP A 340 16.74 11.63 22.97
N ILE A 341 17.73 10.76 22.77
CA ILE A 341 19.08 11.20 22.36
C ILE A 341 19.05 11.78 20.94
N THR A 342 18.30 11.18 20.02
CA THR A 342 18.21 11.68 18.65
C THR A 342 17.59 13.07 18.59
N ASN A 343 16.53 13.31 19.33
CA ASN A 343 15.90 14.63 19.42
C ASN A 343 16.81 15.66 20.07
N LEU A 344 17.61 15.28 21.08
CA LEU A 344 18.61 16.17 21.67
C LEU A 344 19.59 16.70 20.61
N TYR A 345 20.13 15.82 19.76
CA TYR A 345 21.02 16.21 18.66
C TYR A 345 20.29 17.01 17.58
N GLN A 346 19.12 16.58 17.16
CA GLN A 346 18.34 17.24 16.12
C GLN A 346 17.85 18.63 16.54
N ASN A 347 17.60 18.86 17.82
CA ASN A 347 17.19 20.19 18.31
C ASN A 347 18.32 21.20 18.37
N THR A 348 19.56 20.76 18.23
CA THR A 348 20.76 21.61 18.24
C THR A 348 21.49 21.66 16.91
N GLY A 349 20.81 21.28 15.82
CA GLY A 349 21.32 21.41 14.46
C GLY A 349 21.91 20.14 13.84
N TYR A 350 22.02 19.05 14.58
CA TYR A 350 22.63 17.82 14.09
C TYR A 350 21.59 16.90 13.43
N LEU A 351 20.95 17.38 12.36
CA LEU A 351 19.98 16.61 11.58
C LEU A 351 20.56 15.28 11.06
N PHE A 352 21.83 15.29 10.67
CA PHE A 352 22.51 14.14 10.06
C PHE A 352 23.11 13.18 11.11
N SER A 353 22.80 13.38 12.38
CA SER A 353 23.25 12.47 13.44
C SER A 353 22.64 11.10 13.28
N ASN A 354 23.46 10.07 13.47
CA ASN A 354 23.04 8.66 13.47
C ASN A 354 23.47 8.01 14.78
N ILE A 355 22.50 7.47 15.52
CA ILE A 355 22.72 6.94 16.86
C ILE A 355 22.19 5.51 16.90
N ASN A 356 23.09 4.56 17.18
CA ASN A 356 22.78 3.15 17.19
C ASN A 356 23.27 2.48 18.45
N ALA A 357 22.40 1.70 19.11
CA ALA A 357 22.81 0.79 20.17
C ALA A 357 23.33 -0.51 19.56
N VAL A 358 24.54 -0.87 19.88
CA VAL A 358 25.18 -2.11 19.45
C VAL A 358 25.45 -2.98 20.67
N GLU A 359 24.97 -4.21 20.63
CA GLU A 359 25.30 -5.22 21.63
C GLU A 359 26.73 -5.69 21.39
N VAL A 360 27.63 -5.43 22.34
CA VAL A 360 29.06 -5.78 22.20
C VAL A 360 29.31 -7.18 22.71
N SER A 361 28.67 -7.55 23.80
CA SER A 361 28.80 -8.88 24.39
C SER A 361 27.56 -9.24 25.22
N ALA A 362 27.23 -10.51 25.22
CA ALA A 362 26.23 -11.10 26.10
C ALA A 362 26.93 -12.22 26.90
N ILE A 363 27.19 -11.99 28.18
CA ILE A 363 27.89 -12.95 29.03
C ILE A 363 26.92 -13.37 30.13
N SER A 364 26.61 -14.65 30.18
CA SER A 364 25.60 -15.24 31.06
C SER A 364 24.22 -14.60 30.82
N ASP A 365 23.78 -13.72 31.71
CA ASP A 365 22.49 -12.99 31.65
C ASP A 365 22.66 -11.47 31.47
N THR A 366 23.87 -11.01 31.24
CA THR A 366 24.20 -9.57 31.16
C THR A 366 24.64 -9.17 29.78
N ILE A 367 24.03 -8.10 29.23
CA ILE A 367 24.32 -7.57 27.90
C ILE A 367 25.00 -6.22 28.03
N ASN A 368 26.20 -6.09 27.45
CA ASN A 368 26.93 -4.83 27.35
C ASN A 368 26.63 -4.14 26.03
N PHE A 369 26.46 -2.81 26.08
CA PHE A 369 26.10 -1.98 24.94
C PHE A 369 27.13 -0.91 24.65
N GLU A 370 27.32 -0.63 23.37
CA GLU A 370 27.91 0.59 22.86
C GLU A 370 26.84 1.41 22.12
N ILE A 371 26.61 2.61 22.60
CA ILE A 371 25.80 3.60 21.89
C ILE A 371 26.75 4.37 20.94
N ARG A 372 26.75 3.96 19.67
CA ARG A 372 27.61 4.54 18.64
C ARG A 372 26.91 5.73 18.03
N ILE A 373 27.57 6.89 18.11
CA ILE A 373 27.05 8.17 17.68
C ILE A 373 27.93 8.71 16.56
N THR A 374 27.32 8.98 15.44
CA THR A 374 27.92 9.75 14.34
C THR A 374 27.18 11.08 14.28
N GLU A 375 27.81 12.16 14.74
CA GLU A 375 27.14 13.45 14.93
C GLU A 375 26.80 14.14 13.61
N GLY A 376 27.65 13.97 12.59
CA GLY A 376 27.49 14.62 11.29
C GLY A 376 27.77 16.12 11.33
N LYS A 377 27.43 16.82 10.24
CA LYS A 377 27.54 18.29 10.15
C LYS A 377 26.30 18.97 10.70
N LEU A 378 26.49 20.22 11.14
CA LEU A 378 25.37 21.11 11.46
C LEU A 378 24.53 21.38 10.22
N ALA A 379 23.21 21.36 10.40
CA ALA A 379 22.23 21.70 9.37
C ALA A 379 21.59 23.06 9.66
N ASN A 380 21.34 23.83 8.59
CA ASN A 380 20.65 25.10 8.64
C ASN A 380 19.42 25.08 7.71
N PHE A 381 18.37 25.77 8.10
CA PHE A 381 17.25 26.03 7.21
C PHE A 381 17.70 26.99 6.09
N ASN A 382 17.61 26.55 4.83
CA ASN A 382 17.94 27.38 3.68
C ASN A 382 16.69 28.11 3.16
N LYS A 383 15.66 27.38 2.78
CA LYS A 383 14.40 27.92 2.27
C LYS A 383 13.23 27.33 3.04
N ILE A 384 12.21 28.15 3.27
CA ILE A 384 10.95 27.72 3.88
C ILE A 384 9.82 28.12 2.95
N VAL A 385 9.02 27.16 2.54
CA VAL A 385 7.91 27.31 1.60
C VAL A 385 6.63 26.85 2.28
N VAL A 386 5.56 27.55 2.03
CA VAL A 386 4.20 27.18 2.46
C VAL A 386 3.34 27.02 1.22
N GLU A 387 2.63 25.91 1.12
CA GLU A 387 1.75 25.60 0.01
C GLU A 387 0.36 25.16 0.51
N GLY A 388 -0.69 25.37 -0.31
CA GLY A 388 -2.06 24.96 0.01
C GLY A 388 -2.93 26.03 0.65
N ASN A 389 -2.40 27.19 0.96
CA ASN A 389 -3.13 28.34 1.52
C ASN A 389 -3.84 29.18 0.43
N THR A 390 -4.91 28.63 -0.13
CA THR A 390 -5.64 29.24 -1.27
C THR A 390 -6.54 30.42 -0.88
N LYS A 391 -6.88 30.56 0.39
CA LYS A 391 -7.76 31.62 0.95
C LYS A 391 -7.05 32.48 1.99
N THR A 392 -6.03 31.93 2.65
CA THR A 392 -5.29 32.58 3.72
C THR A 392 -4.04 33.24 3.16
N ASN A 393 -3.81 34.50 3.52
CA ASN A 393 -2.65 35.25 3.09
C ASN A 393 -1.36 34.71 3.75
N ASP A 394 -0.27 34.72 3.02
CA ASP A 394 1.04 34.20 3.47
C ASP A 394 1.49 34.78 4.80
N HIS A 395 1.32 36.11 5.00
CA HIS A 395 1.78 36.78 6.22
C HIS A 395 1.15 36.21 7.50
N VAL A 396 -0.10 35.67 7.42
CA VAL A 396 -0.79 35.05 8.56
C VAL A 396 -0.08 33.78 8.99
N ILE A 397 0.46 33.04 8.03
CA ILE A 397 1.15 31.76 8.27
C ILE A 397 2.60 32.03 8.65
N TYR A 398 3.31 32.86 7.88
CA TYR A 398 4.73 33.12 8.10
C TYR A 398 5.02 33.74 9.48
N ARG A 399 4.09 34.48 10.09
CA ARG A 399 4.26 35.01 11.46
C ARG A 399 4.24 33.91 12.53
N GLU A 400 3.60 32.77 12.25
CA GLU A 400 3.51 31.62 13.16
C GLU A 400 4.71 30.65 13.01
N LEU A 401 5.51 30.81 11.94
CA LEU A 401 6.67 29.95 11.73
C LEU A 401 7.76 30.21 12.77
N ARG A 402 8.12 29.16 13.51
CA ARG A 402 9.26 29.18 14.43
C ARG A 402 10.59 28.84 13.72
N THR A 403 10.49 28.34 12.50
CA THR A 403 11.64 28.05 11.64
C THR A 403 11.90 29.27 10.74
N LYS A 404 13.17 29.70 10.63
CA LYS A 404 13.54 30.83 9.77
C LYS A 404 14.74 30.47 8.91
N PRO A 405 14.80 30.94 7.66
CA PRO A 405 15.98 30.77 6.81
C PRO A 405 17.24 31.27 7.50
N GLY A 406 18.34 30.52 7.38
CA GLY A 406 19.63 30.82 8.00
C GLY A 406 19.79 30.36 9.44
N GLU A 407 18.72 29.98 10.15
CA GLU A 407 18.82 29.44 11.50
C GLU A 407 19.25 27.97 11.48
N LEU A 408 19.86 27.53 12.59
CA LEU A 408 20.16 26.12 12.81
C LEU A 408 18.88 25.28 12.81
N TYR A 409 18.98 24.12 12.21
CA TYR A 409 17.91 23.12 12.26
C TYR A 409 17.50 22.79 13.69
N SER A 410 16.23 22.70 13.92
CA SER A 410 15.66 22.22 15.19
C SER A 410 14.33 21.52 14.93
N LYS A 411 14.26 20.26 15.29
CA LYS A 411 13.03 19.45 15.17
C LYS A 411 11.91 20.01 16.05
N ASP A 412 12.25 20.49 17.25
CA ASP A 412 11.28 21.11 18.16
C ASP A 412 10.64 22.35 17.51
N LYS A 413 11.42 23.19 16.81
CA LYS A 413 10.88 24.35 16.08
C LYS A 413 9.90 23.92 14.97
N LEU A 414 10.21 22.83 14.23
CA LEU A 414 9.28 22.29 13.23
C LEU A 414 7.98 21.80 13.86
N VAL A 415 8.08 20.99 14.92
CA VAL A 415 6.91 20.47 15.65
C VAL A 415 6.05 21.59 16.21
N ARG A 416 6.67 22.63 16.78
CA ARG A 416 5.97 23.80 17.27
C ARG A 416 5.29 24.57 16.16
N THR A 417 5.95 24.77 15.02
CA THR A 417 5.37 25.42 13.84
C THR A 417 4.10 24.69 13.39
N VAL A 418 4.15 23.37 13.23
CA VAL A 418 2.98 22.54 12.87
C VAL A 418 1.83 22.74 13.87
N ARG A 419 2.15 22.75 15.16
CA ARG A 419 1.17 22.91 16.24
C ARG A 419 0.56 24.32 16.23
N GLU A 420 1.35 25.37 16.05
CA GLU A 420 0.90 26.75 16.02
C GLU A 420 0.02 27.03 14.79
N ILE A 421 0.41 26.54 13.60
CA ILE A 421 -0.44 26.63 12.40
C ILE A 421 -1.76 25.86 12.61
N GLY A 422 -1.72 24.66 13.19
CA GLY A 422 -2.92 23.87 13.50
C GLY A 422 -3.87 24.56 14.48
N GLN A 423 -3.35 25.37 15.42
CA GLN A 423 -4.15 26.13 16.40
C GLN A 423 -4.88 27.34 15.80
N LEU A 424 -4.50 27.79 14.61
CA LEU A 424 -5.21 28.87 13.92
C LEU A 424 -6.68 28.53 13.63
N GLY A 425 -7.01 27.22 13.51
CA GLY A 425 -8.38 26.73 13.39
C GLY A 425 -9.02 26.89 12.00
N PHE A 426 -8.24 27.25 11.00
CA PHE A 426 -8.66 27.28 9.59
C PHE A 426 -7.79 26.39 8.68
N PHE A 427 -6.92 25.60 9.27
CA PHE A 427 -6.20 24.49 8.63
C PHE A 427 -6.58 23.17 9.29
N ASP A 428 -6.56 22.10 8.52
CA ASP A 428 -6.72 20.73 9.03
C ASP A 428 -5.42 20.29 9.73
N ALA A 429 -5.41 20.31 11.06
CA ALA A 429 -4.23 20.01 11.85
C ALA A 429 -3.64 18.60 11.63
N GLU A 430 -4.47 17.63 11.19
CA GLU A 430 -4.02 16.25 10.90
C GLU A 430 -3.30 16.14 9.55
N GLN A 431 -3.50 17.12 8.67
CA GLN A 431 -2.93 17.14 7.32
C GLN A 431 -1.77 18.15 7.15
N ILE A 432 -1.36 18.83 8.21
CA ILE A 432 -0.18 19.70 8.17
C ILE A 432 1.07 18.82 8.20
N SER A 433 1.79 18.73 7.10
CA SER A 433 3.02 17.93 6.99
C SER A 433 4.21 18.81 6.61
N PRO A 434 5.27 18.88 7.45
CA PRO A 434 6.53 19.47 7.04
C PRO A 434 7.33 18.45 6.23
N GLU A 435 7.65 18.77 4.99
CA GLU A 435 8.52 17.97 4.16
C GLU A 435 9.92 18.61 4.08
N LEU A 436 10.95 17.79 4.27
CA LEU A 436 12.34 18.21 4.11
C LEU A 436 12.74 17.96 2.67
N GLU A 437 13.11 19.03 1.96
CA GLU A 437 13.53 19.00 0.56
C GLU A 437 14.98 19.45 0.42
N ASN A 438 15.62 19.12 -0.71
CA ASN A 438 16.97 19.52 -1.04
C ASN A 438 17.95 19.33 0.13
N VAL A 439 17.82 18.20 0.83
CA VAL A 439 18.66 17.85 1.98
C VAL A 439 20.06 17.55 1.49
N ASP A 440 21.01 18.41 1.79
CA ASP A 440 22.42 18.25 1.40
C ASP A 440 23.33 18.13 2.63
N PRO A 441 23.81 16.92 2.94
CA PRO A 441 24.74 16.70 4.05
C PRO A 441 26.11 17.37 3.87
N ASN A 442 26.49 17.71 2.62
CA ASN A 442 27.79 18.31 2.35
C ASN A 442 27.81 19.80 2.65
N SER A 443 26.79 20.53 2.25
CA SER A 443 26.61 21.96 2.56
C SER A 443 26.00 22.20 3.93
N GLY A 444 25.31 21.20 4.51
CA GLY A 444 24.55 21.34 5.74
C GLY A 444 23.30 22.21 5.56
N THR A 445 22.67 22.18 4.38
CA THR A 445 21.47 22.98 4.10
C THR A 445 20.26 22.10 3.86
N ILE A 446 19.09 22.59 4.28
CA ILE A 446 17.80 21.95 4.06
C ILE A 446 16.76 22.99 3.68
N ASP A 447 15.88 22.62 2.77
CA ASP A 447 14.65 23.35 2.51
C ASP A 447 13.49 22.65 3.24
N VAL A 448 12.53 23.45 3.70
CA VAL A 448 11.32 22.92 4.37
C VAL A 448 10.11 23.42 3.62
N ARG A 449 9.24 22.49 3.23
CA ARG A 449 7.94 22.78 2.68
C ARG A 449 6.85 22.35 3.66
N PHE A 450 5.95 23.27 3.98
CA PHE A 450 4.75 22.99 4.77
C PHE A 450 3.56 22.87 3.82
N ASP A 451 3.03 21.67 3.69
CA ASP A 451 1.79 21.42 2.95
C ASP A 451 0.61 21.62 3.87
N LEU A 452 -0.27 22.56 3.52
CA LEU A 452 -1.42 22.92 4.30
C LEU A 452 -2.71 22.58 3.57
N VAL A 453 -3.70 22.11 4.31
CA VAL A 453 -5.05 21.89 3.78
C VAL A 453 -6.00 22.81 4.53
N GLU A 454 -6.61 23.76 3.82
CA GLU A 454 -7.57 24.68 4.43
C GLU A 454 -8.87 23.97 4.77
N SER A 455 -9.29 24.09 6.00
CA SER A 455 -10.58 23.60 6.50
C SER A 455 -11.63 24.72 6.50
N GLY A 456 -12.90 24.37 6.77
CA GLY A 456 -13.97 25.36 6.89
C GLY A 456 -13.80 26.21 8.15
N ALA A 457 -13.53 27.49 7.96
CA ALA A 457 -13.29 28.44 9.06
C ALA A 457 -14.58 29.08 9.63
N SER A 458 -15.74 28.78 9.05
CA SER A 458 -17.02 29.36 9.46
C SER A 458 -17.84 28.34 10.25
N GLN A 459 -18.40 28.77 11.36
CA GLN A 459 -19.23 27.94 12.23
C GLN A 459 -20.60 28.61 12.44
N ILE A 460 -21.64 27.78 12.37
CA ILE A 460 -23.02 28.17 12.70
C ILE A 460 -23.40 27.38 13.95
N GLU A 461 -23.78 28.13 15.00
CA GLU A 461 -24.25 27.58 16.27
C GLU A 461 -25.75 27.85 16.40
N LEU A 462 -26.52 26.80 16.61
CA LEU A 462 -27.94 26.92 16.92
C LEU A 462 -28.23 26.17 18.22
N GLN A 463 -28.68 26.93 19.22
CA GLN A 463 -29.02 26.38 20.52
C GLN A 463 -30.47 26.72 20.87
N GLY A 464 -31.15 25.79 21.49
CA GLY A 464 -32.50 26.00 22.02
C GLY A 464 -32.64 25.39 23.42
N GLY A 465 -33.28 26.09 24.31
CA GLY A 465 -33.53 25.62 25.67
C GLY A 465 -34.85 26.14 26.22
N TYR A 466 -35.39 25.45 27.22
CA TYR A 466 -36.56 25.87 27.98
C TYR A 466 -36.23 25.93 29.46
N GLY A 467 -36.51 27.04 30.11
CA GLY A 467 -36.25 27.27 31.53
C GLY A 467 -37.31 28.12 32.20
N GLN A 468 -37.05 28.63 33.41
CA GLN A 468 -38.02 29.44 34.18
C GLN A 468 -38.46 30.71 33.46
N GLY A 469 -37.69 31.20 32.46
CA GLY A 469 -38.02 32.34 31.62
C GLY A 469 -38.64 31.99 30.27
N GLY A 470 -39.17 30.79 30.09
CA GLY A 470 -39.72 30.30 28.82
C GLY A 470 -38.68 29.74 27.86
N PHE A 471 -38.98 29.76 26.57
CA PHE A 471 -38.08 29.29 25.52
C PHE A 471 -36.98 30.32 25.26
N ILE A 472 -35.74 29.86 25.14
CA ILE A 472 -34.58 30.67 24.76
C ILE A 472 -33.95 30.03 23.52
N GLY A 473 -33.79 30.80 22.46
CA GLY A 473 -33.09 30.42 21.23
C GLY A 473 -31.81 31.24 21.06
N THR A 474 -30.73 30.61 20.64
CA THR A 474 -29.49 31.31 20.30
C THR A 474 -29.04 30.89 18.90
N LEU A 475 -28.73 31.89 18.07
CA LEU A 475 -28.06 31.73 16.79
C LEU A 475 -26.69 32.42 16.85
N GLY A 476 -25.63 31.67 16.68
CA GLY A 476 -24.25 32.15 16.58
C GLY A 476 -23.70 31.96 15.18
N LEU A 477 -22.99 32.94 14.67
CA LEU A 477 -22.21 32.87 13.43
C LEU A 477 -20.79 33.28 13.77
N SER A 478 -19.83 32.44 13.48
CA SER A 478 -18.41 32.69 13.72
C SER A 478 -17.59 32.46 12.44
N PHE A 479 -16.74 33.41 12.10
CA PHE A 479 -15.87 33.41 10.93
C PHE A 479 -14.43 33.60 11.42
N ASN A 480 -13.58 32.56 11.34
CA ASN A 480 -12.27 32.55 11.98
C ASN A 480 -11.11 33.02 11.08
N ASN A 481 -11.34 33.26 9.80
CA ASN A 481 -10.31 33.77 8.88
C ASN A 481 -10.83 35.02 8.16
N PHE A 482 -11.49 35.91 8.90
CA PHE A 482 -12.04 37.13 8.36
C PHE A 482 -10.91 38.11 7.97
N SER A 483 -11.17 38.96 6.97
CA SER A 483 -10.26 40.00 6.53
C SER A 483 -11.01 41.35 6.45
N MET A 484 -10.71 42.23 7.37
CA MET A 484 -11.23 43.62 7.35
C MET A 484 -10.65 44.39 6.14
N ARG A 485 -9.40 44.12 5.76
CA ARG A 485 -8.71 44.73 4.62
C ARG A 485 -9.41 44.44 3.29
N ASN A 486 -9.92 43.24 3.15
CA ASN A 486 -10.52 42.75 1.91
C ASN A 486 -12.03 43.04 1.81
N ILE A 487 -12.58 43.89 2.69
CA ILE A 487 -14.02 44.17 2.76
C ILE A 487 -14.59 44.81 1.47
N PHE A 488 -13.74 45.43 0.67
CA PHE A 488 -14.11 46.01 -0.63
C PHE A 488 -13.76 45.15 -1.82
N ASP A 489 -13.06 44.00 -1.60
CA ASP A 489 -12.68 43.07 -2.66
C ASP A 489 -13.64 41.88 -2.72
N LYS A 490 -14.60 41.95 -3.65
CA LYS A 490 -15.61 40.88 -3.86
C LYS A 490 -15.05 39.52 -4.21
N LYS A 491 -13.80 39.43 -4.71
CA LYS A 491 -13.16 38.15 -5.06
C LYS A 491 -12.80 37.30 -3.84
N THR A 492 -12.65 37.95 -2.68
CA THR A 492 -12.27 37.28 -1.43
C THR A 492 -13.46 36.78 -0.61
N TYR A 493 -14.70 37.08 -1.06
CA TYR A 493 -15.93 36.70 -0.35
C TYR A 493 -16.26 35.19 -0.51
N LYS A 494 -16.15 34.43 0.63
CA LYS A 494 -16.49 32.97 0.69
C LYS A 494 -17.02 32.54 2.08
N PRO A 495 -18.18 32.95 2.60
CA PRO A 495 -19.16 33.98 2.17
C PRO A 495 -18.82 35.42 2.58
N LEU A 496 -17.90 35.62 3.52
CA LEU A 496 -17.35 36.91 3.92
C LEU A 496 -15.93 37.10 3.38
N PRO A 497 -15.37 38.30 3.35
CA PRO A 497 -13.99 38.53 2.97
C PRO A 497 -13.07 37.78 3.94
N MET A 498 -12.18 36.97 3.40
CA MET A 498 -11.31 36.07 4.16
C MET A 498 -9.83 36.32 3.84
N GLY A 499 -8.95 35.84 4.73
CA GLY A 499 -7.51 35.72 4.45
C GLY A 499 -6.57 36.31 5.50
N ASP A 500 -7.02 37.17 6.42
CA ASP A 500 -6.12 37.83 7.38
C ASP A 500 -6.13 37.19 8.78
N GLY A 501 -6.85 36.08 8.96
CA GLY A 501 -6.85 35.32 10.21
C GLY A 501 -7.62 36.00 11.35
N GLN A 502 -8.35 37.07 11.06
CA GLN A 502 -9.19 37.78 12.04
C GLN A 502 -10.43 36.95 12.36
N LYS A 503 -10.98 37.10 13.56
CA LYS A 503 -12.20 36.42 13.98
C LYS A 503 -13.35 37.44 14.08
N LEU A 504 -14.43 37.16 13.34
CA LEU A 504 -15.70 37.89 13.42
C LEU A 504 -16.76 36.93 13.98
N ALA A 505 -17.42 37.32 15.06
CA ALA A 505 -18.53 36.56 15.63
C ALA A 505 -19.77 37.45 15.82
N LEU A 506 -20.90 36.91 15.39
CA LEU A 506 -22.23 37.49 15.54
C LEU A 506 -23.09 36.52 16.33
N ARG A 507 -23.78 37.00 17.38
CA ARG A 507 -24.66 36.16 18.17
C ARG A 507 -25.99 36.88 18.42
N LEU A 508 -27.06 36.18 18.10
CA LEU A 508 -28.42 36.54 18.42
C LEU A 508 -28.96 35.58 19.47
N GLN A 509 -29.40 36.08 20.58
CA GLN A 509 -30.15 35.34 21.59
C GLN A 509 -31.51 35.94 21.76
N ALA A 510 -32.55 35.13 21.62
CA ALA A 510 -33.94 35.57 21.75
C ALA A 510 -34.68 34.72 22.78
N SER A 511 -35.43 35.37 23.64
CA SER A 511 -36.36 34.76 24.60
C SER A 511 -37.71 35.44 24.51
N GLN A 512 -38.67 34.97 25.31
CA GLN A 512 -39.99 35.58 25.40
C GLN A 512 -39.94 37.03 25.92
N PHE A 513 -38.92 37.41 26.71
CA PHE A 513 -38.84 38.69 27.40
C PHE A 513 -37.73 39.61 26.87
N TYR A 514 -36.72 39.11 26.19
CA TYR A 514 -35.61 39.91 25.70
C TYR A 514 -34.95 39.28 24.45
N SER A 515 -34.33 40.14 23.67
CA SER A 515 -33.43 39.76 22.58
C SER A 515 -32.10 40.47 22.76
N THR A 516 -31.01 39.70 22.63
CA THR A 516 -29.64 40.21 22.74
C THR A 516 -28.91 40.00 21.42
N TYR A 517 -28.31 41.07 20.90
CA TYR A 517 -27.46 41.06 19.73
C TYR A 517 -26.03 41.32 20.18
N SER A 518 -25.13 40.42 19.87
CA SER A 518 -23.71 40.56 20.23
C SER A 518 -22.85 40.51 18.96
N PHE A 519 -21.89 41.39 18.93
CA PHE A 519 -20.86 41.48 17.89
C PHE A 519 -19.50 41.38 18.58
N SER A 520 -18.60 40.54 18.03
CA SER A 520 -17.24 40.42 18.51
C SER A 520 -16.30 40.40 17.31
N PHE A 521 -15.25 41.20 17.37
CA PHE A 521 -14.16 41.23 16.41
C PHE A 521 -12.86 41.03 17.18
N THR A 522 -12.02 40.13 16.69
CA THR A 522 -10.71 39.80 17.30
C THR A 522 -9.66 39.77 16.21
N GLU A 523 -8.57 40.43 16.45
CA GLU A 523 -7.37 40.41 15.61
C GLU A 523 -6.19 39.84 16.36
#